data_58b13e859bdf916a28517632c5ae4e2e
#
_entry.id   58b13e859bdf916a28517632c5ae4e2e
#
_cell.length_a   1.000
_cell.length_b   1.000
_cell.length_c   1.000
_cell.angle_alpha   90.00
_cell.angle_beta   90.00
_cell.angle_gamma   90.00
#
_symmetry.space_group_name_H-M   'P 1'
#
loop_
_entity.id
_entity.type
_entity.pdbx_description
1 polymer ?
#
loop_
_entity_poly.entity_id
_entity_poly.type
_entity_poly.pdbx_seq_one_letter_code
_entity_poly.pdbx_strand_id
1 'polypeptide(L)'
;MSKYIYFTPEEKARAQNTDLVSLLRAQGERPVRSGREFRTPNDPSITVRGNKWFDHSKRKGGYAVSFVQRYYRLPYQEAVLLLLGRKNGKSYEQAKPAKEAPKPFALPEPYGTMRRMYAYLMRQRHIDREVISYFVHEKLLYEDKHHNCVFVGLDGSGEAKHAHIRSTNSEGRVFRMNIESSASEHCFHKDGTDKSLYVFEAPIDLLSHITLYSYGWQEHSYVACCGTSIQPVLERLRQNPKLDTVYLCLDNDDAGNDACDRMTDTLEDMGLEVQRLCPVRKDWNDDLRAKFEKKESLP
;
A
#
# COMPACT_ATOMS: atom_id res chain seq x y z
N MET A 1 35.02 32.15 6.36
CA MET A 1 34.28 31.97 5.08
C MET A 1 34.50 30.56 4.60
N SER A 2 33.43 29.75 4.48
CA SER A 2 33.51 28.36 3.95
C SER A 2 33.88 28.46 2.45
N LYS A 3 35.01 27.84 2.07
CA LYS A 3 35.47 27.82 0.68
C LYS A 3 34.48 27.01 -0.14
N TYR A 4 33.86 27.60 -1.16
CA TYR A 4 32.93 26.88 -2.05
C TYR A 4 33.68 25.74 -2.75
N ILE A 5 33.18 24.52 -2.64
CA ILE A 5 33.76 23.34 -3.27
C ILE A 5 32.95 23.02 -4.52
N TYR A 6 33.60 23.05 -5.67
CA TYR A 6 32.99 22.64 -6.95
C TYR A 6 33.11 21.13 -7.12
N PHE A 7 32.02 20.49 -7.54
CA PHE A 7 31.97 19.06 -7.91
C PHE A 7 31.65 18.92 -9.39
N THR A 8 32.39 18.05 -10.08
CA THR A 8 32.10 17.73 -11.47
C THR A 8 30.78 17.01 -11.64
N PRO A 9 30.17 16.98 -12.84
CA PRO A 9 28.97 16.20 -13.10
C PRO A 9 29.12 14.70 -12.74
N GLU A 10 30.29 14.14 -13.03
CA GLU A 10 30.62 12.73 -12.74
C GLU A 10 30.70 12.48 -11.23
N GLU A 11 31.30 13.41 -10.47
CA GLU A 11 31.35 13.34 -9.01
C GLU A 11 29.95 13.41 -8.39
N LYS A 12 29.12 14.32 -8.88
CA LYS A 12 27.71 14.42 -8.45
C LYS A 12 26.93 13.15 -8.75
N ALA A 13 27.09 12.62 -9.98
CA ALA A 13 26.44 11.37 -10.37
C ALA A 13 26.91 10.18 -9.53
N ARG A 14 28.22 10.07 -9.27
CA ARG A 14 28.79 9.03 -8.40
C ARG A 14 28.27 9.13 -6.98
N ALA A 15 28.24 10.31 -6.38
CA ALA A 15 27.68 10.52 -5.04
C ALA A 15 26.19 10.15 -5.00
N GLN A 16 25.42 10.57 -6.01
CA GLN A 16 23.98 10.30 -6.09
C GLN A 16 23.66 8.81 -6.28
N ASN A 17 24.58 8.03 -6.87
CA ASN A 17 24.42 6.61 -7.12
C ASN A 17 24.99 5.70 -6.01
N THR A 18 25.42 6.24 -4.89
CA THR A 18 25.94 5.45 -3.75
C THR A 18 24.87 4.54 -3.17
N ASP A 19 25.19 3.26 -2.93
CA ASP A 19 24.31 2.33 -2.23
C ASP A 19 24.16 2.70 -0.75
N LEU A 20 22.92 2.97 -0.34
CA LEU A 20 22.62 3.48 1.00
C LEU A 20 22.78 2.42 2.10
N VAL A 21 22.62 1.13 1.78
CA VAL A 21 22.85 0.06 2.74
C VAL A 21 24.35 -0.08 3.00
N SER A 22 25.18 0.03 1.96
CA SER A 22 26.64 0.05 2.07
C SER A 22 27.11 1.26 2.89
N LEU A 23 26.55 2.45 2.61
CA LEU A 23 26.83 3.66 3.39
C LEU A 23 26.52 3.47 4.86
N LEU A 24 25.30 3.06 5.23
CA LEU A 24 24.87 2.87 6.60
C LEU A 24 25.80 1.89 7.34
N ARG A 25 26.10 0.75 6.75
CA ARG A 25 27.01 -0.26 7.31
C ARG A 25 28.43 0.32 7.53
N ALA A 26 28.95 1.06 6.57
CA ALA A 26 30.26 1.68 6.70
C ALA A 26 30.29 2.78 7.76
N GLN A 27 29.16 3.39 8.11
CA GLN A 27 29.02 4.30 9.24
C GLN A 27 28.80 3.57 10.59
N GLY A 28 28.82 2.24 10.61
CA GLY A 28 28.62 1.42 11.82
C GLY A 28 27.16 1.15 12.15
N GLU A 29 26.24 1.51 11.28
CA GLU A 29 24.82 1.28 11.48
C GLU A 29 24.39 -0.11 10.98
N ARG A 30 23.30 -0.64 11.57
CA ARG A 30 22.75 -1.97 11.23
C ARG A 30 21.34 -1.84 10.67
N PRO A 31 21.17 -1.52 9.37
CA PRO A 31 19.85 -1.43 8.76
C PRO A 31 19.13 -2.79 8.79
N VAL A 32 17.86 -2.77 9.17
CA VAL A 32 17.03 -3.97 9.33
C VAL A 32 16.28 -4.27 8.04
N ARG A 33 16.39 -5.51 7.56
CA ARG A 33 15.70 -5.92 6.32
C ARG A 33 14.18 -5.97 6.52
N SER A 34 13.46 -5.32 5.59
CA SER A 34 12.01 -5.27 5.53
C SER A 34 11.56 -5.58 4.09
N GLY A 35 11.32 -6.84 3.78
CA GLY A 35 10.99 -7.27 2.42
C GLY A 35 12.14 -7.05 1.43
N ARG A 36 11.89 -6.18 0.42
CA ARG A 36 12.89 -5.80 -0.60
C ARG A 36 13.74 -4.58 -0.20
N GLU A 37 13.45 -3.94 0.91
CA GLU A 37 14.06 -2.71 1.41
C GLU A 37 14.73 -2.94 2.76
N PHE A 38 15.40 -1.93 3.27
CA PHE A 38 15.98 -1.92 4.61
C PHE A 38 15.48 -0.69 5.36
N ARG A 39 15.06 -0.87 6.62
CA ARG A 39 14.74 0.22 7.53
C ARG A 39 15.99 0.75 8.21
N THR A 40 16.06 2.07 8.36
CA THR A 40 17.20 2.67 9.08
C THR A 40 17.03 2.49 10.58
N PRO A 41 18.13 2.25 11.33
CA PRO A 41 18.04 1.92 12.77
C PRO A 41 17.59 3.10 13.63
N ASN A 42 17.99 4.33 13.28
CA ASN A 42 17.70 5.53 14.07
C ASN A 42 16.35 6.17 13.72
N ASP A 43 15.74 5.80 12.58
CA ASP A 43 14.41 6.24 12.16
C ASP A 43 13.75 5.12 11.35
N PRO A 44 13.00 4.20 11.99
CA PRO A 44 12.36 3.08 11.30
C PRO A 44 11.30 3.47 10.26
N SER A 45 10.85 4.74 10.26
CA SER A 45 9.96 5.27 9.22
C SER A 45 10.65 5.45 7.87
N ILE A 46 12.00 5.48 7.85
CA ILE A 46 12.78 5.62 6.63
C ILE A 46 13.21 4.25 6.11
N THR A 47 12.89 3.98 4.85
CA THR A 47 13.38 2.81 4.11
C THR A 47 14.41 3.21 3.07
N VAL A 48 15.37 2.31 2.80
CA VAL A 48 16.42 2.48 1.79
C VAL A 48 16.48 1.26 0.88
N ARG A 49 16.74 1.50 -0.42
CA ARG A 49 16.95 0.44 -1.42
C ARG A 49 17.89 0.95 -2.52
N GLY A 50 19.06 0.36 -2.63
CA GLY A 50 20.10 0.87 -3.52
C GLY A 50 20.45 2.31 -3.17
N ASN A 51 20.36 3.22 -4.11
CA ASN A 51 20.59 4.65 -3.91
C ASN A 51 19.34 5.46 -3.58
N LYS A 52 18.18 4.82 -3.40
CA LYS A 52 16.89 5.47 -3.10
C LYS A 52 16.51 5.31 -1.64
N TRP A 53 15.83 6.31 -1.11
CA TRP A 53 15.22 6.28 0.22
C TRP A 53 13.79 6.81 0.17
N PHE A 54 12.97 6.41 1.15
CA PHE A 54 11.64 6.92 1.36
C PHE A 54 11.32 7.00 2.85
N ASP A 55 10.77 8.13 3.29
CA ASP A 55 10.25 8.38 4.63
C ASP A 55 8.73 8.21 4.59
N HIS A 56 8.24 7.14 5.19
CA HIS A 56 6.81 6.80 5.24
C HIS A 56 6.00 7.76 6.10
N SER A 57 6.61 8.36 7.14
CA SER A 57 5.92 9.31 8.02
C SER A 57 5.67 10.66 7.37
N LYS A 58 6.61 11.13 6.53
CA LYS A 58 6.54 12.44 5.86
C LYS A 58 6.25 12.33 4.37
N ARG A 59 6.07 11.11 3.84
CA ARG A 59 5.82 10.83 2.42
C ARG A 59 6.81 11.52 1.47
N LYS A 60 8.07 11.56 1.89
CA LYS A 60 9.16 12.17 1.12
C LYS A 60 10.24 11.14 0.83
N GLY A 61 10.76 11.17 -0.37
CA GLY A 61 11.83 10.29 -0.79
C GLY A 61 12.84 11.00 -1.68
N GLY A 62 13.86 10.27 -2.09
CA GLY A 62 14.90 10.81 -2.95
C GLY A 62 16.06 9.84 -3.13
N TYR A 63 17.22 10.41 -3.41
CA TYR A 63 18.44 9.68 -3.69
C TYR A 63 19.51 9.94 -2.63
N ALA A 64 20.68 9.30 -2.77
CA ALA A 64 21.71 9.25 -1.76
C ALA A 64 22.13 10.60 -1.19
N VAL A 65 22.30 11.63 -2.01
CA VAL A 65 22.69 12.97 -1.51
C VAL A 65 21.62 13.55 -0.58
N SER A 66 20.34 13.50 -1.00
CA SER A 66 19.24 14.00 -0.18
C SER A 66 19.00 13.15 1.07
N PHE A 67 19.30 11.84 1.02
CA PHE A 67 19.32 10.98 2.20
C PHE A 67 20.31 11.46 3.25
N VAL A 68 21.57 11.70 2.83
CA VAL A 68 22.63 12.14 3.73
C VAL A 68 22.31 13.51 4.33
N GLN A 69 21.81 14.44 3.53
CA GLN A 69 21.36 15.75 4.01
C GLN A 69 20.29 15.63 5.10
N ARG A 70 19.31 14.73 4.91
CA ARG A 70 18.20 14.55 5.84
C ARG A 70 18.60 13.72 7.07
N TYR A 71 19.16 12.54 6.84
CA TYR A 71 19.40 11.54 7.89
C TYR A 71 20.58 11.93 8.80
N TYR A 72 21.68 12.42 8.18
CA TYR A 72 22.85 12.89 8.94
C TYR A 72 22.86 14.41 9.16
N ARG A 73 21.84 15.14 8.69
CA ARG A 73 21.69 16.60 8.83
C ARG A 73 22.91 17.39 8.30
N LEU A 74 23.50 16.92 7.21
CA LEU A 74 24.68 17.55 6.62
C LEU A 74 24.28 18.52 5.49
N PRO A 75 24.98 19.66 5.35
CA PRO A 75 24.87 20.54 4.18
C PRO A 75 25.23 19.79 2.88
N TYR A 76 24.73 20.25 1.74
CA TYR A 76 24.93 19.62 0.44
C TYR A 76 26.38 19.25 0.13
N GLN A 77 27.30 20.21 0.31
CA GLN A 77 28.74 19.98 0.03
C GLN A 77 29.34 18.89 0.91
N GLU A 78 28.99 18.88 2.20
CA GLU A 78 29.48 17.86 3.13
C GLU A 78 28.85 16.48 2.84
N ALA A 79 27.59 16.46 2.41
CA ALA A 79 26.91 15.23 2.01
C ALA A 79 27.60 14.60 0.78
N VAL A 80 27.94 15.42 -0.23
CA VAL A 80 28.67 14.96 -1.40
C VAL A 80 30.09 14.49 -1.04
N LEU A 81 30.82 15.21 -0.21
CA LEU A 81 32.15 14.82 0.26
C LEU A 81 32.13 13.49 1.05
N LEU A 82 31.12 13.29 1.88
CA LEU A 82 30.93 12.02 2.60
C LEU A 82 30.71 10.88 1.62
N LEU A 83 29.79 11.01 0.67
CA LEU A 83 29.45 9.99 -0.31
C LEU A 83 30.60 9.68 -1.28
N LEU A 84 31.45 10.64 -1.56
CA LEU A 84 32.69 10.43 -2.34
C LEU A 84 33.83 9.82 -1.51
N GLY A 85 33.64 9.64 -0.18
CA GLY A 85 34.67 9.10 0.71
C GLY A 85 35.78 10.10 1.08
N ARG A 86 35.66 11.36 0.66
CA ARG A 86 36.67 12.39 0.90
C ARG A 86 36.70 12.93 2.35
N LYS A 87 35.60 12.69 3.10
CA LYS A 87 35.48 13.15 4.49
C LYS A 87 36.06 12.14 5.49
N ASN A 88 36.04 10.85 5.18
CA ASN A 88 36.41 9.78 6.10
C ASN A 88 37.28 8.68 5.50
N GLY A 89 37.79 8.85 4.28
CA GLY A 89 38.64 7.86 3.59
C GLY A 89 37.95 6.54 3.22
N LYS A 90 36.63 6.44 3.39
CA LYS A 90 35.87 5.23 3.12
C LYS A 90 35.40 5.19 1.66
N SER A 91 35.37 4.00 1.10
CA SER A 91 34.75 3.73 -0.21
C SER A 91 33.40 3.07 0.00
N TYR A 92 32.41 3.49 -0.80
CA TYR A 92 31.05 2.95 -0.76
C TYR A 92 30.72 2.24 -2.06
N GLU A 93 29.97 1.15 -1.97
CA GLU A 93 29.46 0.47 -3.14
C GLU A 93 28.53 1.41 -3.93
N GLN A 94 28.54 1.28 -5.24
CA GLN A 94 27.54 1.92 -6.08
C GLN A 94 26.28 1.06 -6.14
N ALA A 95 25.13 1.71 -6.13
CA ALA A 95 23.88 1.01 -6.31
C ALA A 95 23.92 0.22 -7.63
N LYS A 96 23.62 -1.07 -7.55
CA LYS A 96 23.49 -1.87 -8.76
C LYS A 96 22.40 -1.26 -9.62
N PRO A 97 22.61 -1.11 -10.95
CA PRO A 97 21.56 -0.68 -11.83
C PRO A 97 20.31 -1.53 -11.56
N ALA A 98 19.15 -0.88 -11.52
CA ALA A 98 17.90 -1.60 -11.33
C ALA A 98 17.87 -2.73 -12.36
N LYS A 99 17.87 -3.99 -11.89
CA LYS A 99 17.73 -5.13 -12.78
C LYS A 99 16.39 -4.98 -13.49
N GLU A 100 16.46 -4.82 -14.81
CA GLU A 100 15.36 -4.79 -15.76
C GLU A 100 14.37 -3.62 -15.62
N ALA A 101 13.91 -3.11 -16.76
CA ALA A 101 12.74 -2.26 -16.81
C ALA A 101 11.58 -2.94 -16.07
N PRO A 102 10.71 -2.20 -15.34
CA PRO A 102 9.56 -2.79 -14.69
C PRO A 102 8.80 -3.63 -15.70
N LYS A 103 8.49 -4.87 -15.35
CA LYS A 103 7.66 -5.71 -16.22
C LYS A 103 6.33 -5.01 -16.44
N PRO A 104 5.76 -5.04 -17.64
CA PRO A 104 4.43 -4.52 -17.86
C PRO A 104 3.44 -5.19 -16.88
N PHE A 105 2.43 -4.46 -16.45
CA PHE A 105 1.38 -5.03 -15.62
C PHE A 105 0.72 -6.21 -16.33
N ALA A 106 0.57 -7.31 -15.63
CA ALA A 106 -0.16 -8.48 -16.10
C ALA A 106 -0.89 -9.14 -14.93
N LEU A 107 -2.13 -9.51 -15.16
CA LEU A 107 -2.92 -10.26 -14.18
C LEU A 107 -2.29 -11.64 -13.95
N PRO A 108 -2.29 -12.16 -12.70
CA PRO A 108 -1.95 -13.54 -12.43
C PRO A 108 -2.85 -14.50 -13.19
N GLU A 109 -2.27 -15.58 -13.66
CA GLU A 109 -2.99 -16.61 -14.39
C GLU A 109 -4.07 -17.26 -13.50
N PRO A 110 -5.35 -17.30 -13.95
CA PRO A 110 -6.42 -17.88 -13.16
C PRO A 110 -6.28 -19.40 -13.04
N TYR A 111 -6.71 -19.94 -11.91
CA TYR A 111 -6.83 -21.39 -11.72
C TYR A 111 -8.18 -21.88 -12.29
N GLY A 112 -8.23 -23.16 -12.69
CA GLY A 112 -9.42 -23.75 -13.30
C GLY A 112 -10.64 -23.86 -12.38
N THR A 113 -10.48 -23.69 -11.06
CA THR A 113 -11.58 -23.64 -10.08
C THR A 113 -11.30 -22.58 -9.02
N MET A 114 -12.33 -22.16 -8.28
CA MET A 114 -12.20 -21.16 -7.20
C MET A 114 -12.47 -21.75 -5.81
N ARG A 115 -12.37 -23.08 -5.67
CA ARG A 115 -12.79 -23.79 -4.47
C ARG A 115 -12.00 -23.39 -3.22
N ARG A 116 -10.69 -23.21 -3.34
CA ARG A 116 -9.83 -22.89 -2.20
C ARG A 116 -10.02 -21.44 -1.76
N MET A 117 -10.16 -20.52 -2.70
CA MET A 117 -10.52 -19.14 -2.43
C MET A 117 -11.86 -19.03 -1.70
N TYR A 118 -12.91 -19.67 -2.21
CA TYR A 118 -14.22 -19.71 -1.52
C TYR A 118 -14.11 -20.30 -0.12
N ALA A 119 -13.43 -21.43 0.04
CA ALA A 119 -13.25 -22.05 1.35
C ALA A 119 -12.52 -21.09 2.32
N TYR A 120 -11.48 -20.41 1.87
CA TYR A 120 -10.76 -19.43 2.67
C TYR A 120 -11.64 -18.24 3.07
N LEU A 121 -12.30 -17.61 2.10
CA LEU A 121 -13.13 -16.43 2.35
C LEU A 121 -14.35 -16.74 3.23
N MET A 122 -15.01 -17.89 3.00
CA MET A 122 -16.20 -18.28 3.78
C MET A 122 -15.85 -18.81 5.16
N ARG A 123 -14.85 -19.71 5.29
CA ARG A 123 -14.59 -20.43 6.54
C ARG A 123 -13.61 -19.72 7.47
N GLN A 124 -12.59 -19.05 6.90
CA GLN A 124 -11.58 -18.37 7.72
C GLN A 124 -11.87 -16.88 7.89
N ARG A 125 -12.56 -16.26 6.90
CA ARG A 125 -12.90 -14.85 6.91
C ARG A 125 -14.38 -14.59 7.19
N HIS A 126 -15.22 -15.60 7.19
CA HIS A 126 -16.68 -15.54 7.41
C HIS A 126 -17.43 -14.61 6.46
N ILE A 127 -16.85 -14.35 5.29
CA ILE A 127 -17.47 -13.50 4.27
C ILE A 127 -18.62 -14.26 3.62
N ASP A 128 -19.75 -13.59 3.43
CA ASP A 128 -20.94 -14.16 2.83
C ASP A 128 -20.68 -14.66 1.41
N ARG A 129 -21.26 -15.81 1.08
CA ARG A 129 -21.10 -16.44 -0.23
C ARG A 129 -21.66 -15.58 -1.36
N GLU A 130 -22.77 -14.90 -1.14
CA GLU A 130 -23.41 -14.04 -2.16
C GLU A 130 -22.50 -12.85 -2.49
N VAL A 131 -21.90 -12.25 -1.46
CA VAL A 131 -20.91 -11.17 -1.63
C VAL A 131 -19.71 -11.64 -2.46
N ILE A 132 -19.12 -12.81 -2.11
CA ILE A 132 -18.00 -13.37 -2.88
C ILE A 132 -18.43 -13.62 -4.33
N SER A 133 -19.60 -14.26 -4.52
CA SER A 133 -20.09 -14.64 -5.84
C SER A 133 -20.37 -13.44 -6.74
N TYR A 134 -20.85 -12.33 -6.17
CA TYR A 134 -20.99 -11.07 -6.90
C TYR A 134 -19.65 -10.61 -7.51
N PHE A 135 -18.61 -10.47 -6.69
CA PHE A 135 -17.31 -10.00 -7.18
C PHE A 135 -16.62 -10.99 -8.13
N VAL A 136 -16.89 -12.28 -7.98
CA VAL A 136 -16.44 -13.31 -8.93
C VAL A 136 -17.16 -13.15 -10.28
N HIS A 137 -18.47 -12.91 -10.26
CA HIS A 137 -19.28 -12.73 -11.48
C HIS A 137 -18.86 -11.47 -12.25
N GLU A 138 -18.58 -10.40 -11.53
CA GLU A 138 -18.04 -9.15 -12.09
C GLU A 138 -16.56 -9.25 -12.50
N LYS A 139 -15.92 -10.42 -12.38
CA LYS A 139 -14.49 -10.67 -12.69
C LYS A 139 -13.53 -9.79 -11.90
N LEU A 140 -13.96 -9.29 -10.76
CA LEU A 140 -13.15 -8.49 -9.84
C LEU A 140 -12.43 -9.34 -8.79
N LEU A 141 -12.79 -10.63 -8.65
CA LEU A 141 -12.20 -11.57 -7.70
C LEU A 141 -12.07 -12.95 -8.33
N TYR A 142 -10.89 -13.55 -8.23
CA TYR A 142 -10.66 -14.93 -8.71
C TYR A 142 -9.51 -15.61 -7.94
N GLU A 143 -9.39 -16.94 -8.14
CA GLU A 143 -8.28 -17.75 -7.61
C GLU A 143 -7.18 -17.87 -8.66
N ASP A 144 -5.92 -17.54 -8.31
CA ASP A 144 -4.78 -17.73 -9.20
C ASP A 144 -4.24 -19.18 -9.18
N LYS A 145 -3.32 -19.50 -10.08
CA LYS A 145 -2.68 -20.84 -10.17
C LYS A 145 -1.93 -21.26 -8.90
N HIS A 146 -1.64 -20.34 -8.00
CA HIS A 146 -1.04 -20.60 -6.70
C HIS A 146 -2.08 -20.64 -5.57
N HIS A 147 -3.36 -20.68 -5.92
CA HIS A 147 -4.50 -20.68 -5.00
C HIS A 147 -4.63 -19.44 -4.11
N ASN A 148 -4.12 -18.30 -4.55
CA ASN A 148 -4.33 -17.04 -3.85
C ASN A 148 -5.64 -16.37 -4.30
N CYS A 149 -6.21 -15.53 -3.44
CA CYS A 149 -7.24 -14.57 -3.85
C CYS A 149 -6.58 -13.44 -4.63
N VAL A 150 -7.10 -13.12 -5.82
CA VAL A 150 -6.69 -11.98 -6.65
C VAL A 150 -7.85 -11.01 -6.72
N PHE A 151 -7.66 -9.80 -6.18
CA PHE A 151 -8.60 -8.69 -6.21
C PHE A 151 -8.18 -7.74 -7.32
N VAL A 152 -9.02 -7.57 -8.31
CA VAL A 152 -8.74 -6.81 -9.55
C VAL A 152 -9.29 -5.40 -9.43
N GLY A 153 -8.49 -4.44 -9.83
CA GLY A 153 -8.92 -3.05 -9.99
C GLY A 153 -8.92 -2.65 -11.45
N LEU A 154 -10.00 -2.03 -11.90
CA LEU A 154 -10.24 -1.65 -13.28
C LEU A 154 -10.08 -0.12 -13.45
N ASP A 155 -9.71 0.34 -14.63
CA ASP A 155 -9.84 1.73 -15.02
C ASP A 155 -11.25 2.06 -15.52
N GLY A 156 -11.50 3.34 -15.87
CA GLY A 156 -12.80 3.78 -16.39
C GLY A 156 -13.22 3.17 -17.75
N SER A 157 -12.33 2.46 -18.43
CA SER A 157 -12.65 1.71 -19.67
C SER A 157 -12.97 0.23 -19.37
N GLY A 158 -12.86 -0.22 -18.11
CA GLY A 158 -13.01 -1.60 -17.71
C GLY A 158 -11.77 -2.47 -17.92
N GLU A 159 -10.61 -1.86 -18.22
CA GLU A 159 -9.35 -2.57 -18.33
C GLU A 159 -8.69 -2.76 -16.96
N ALA A 160 -8.15 -3.97 -16.69
CA ALA A 160 -7.45 -4.24 -15.46
C ALA A 160 -6.12 -3.47 -15.39
N LYS A 161 -5.94 -2.64 -14.37
CA LYS A 161 -4.74 -1.83 -14.11
C LYS A 161 -4.09 -2.12 -12.77
N HIS A 162 -4.78 -2.80 -11.88
CA HIS A 162 -4.29 -3.14 -10.56
C HIS A 162 -4.72 -4.56 -10.17
N ALA A 163 -3.87 -5.25 -9.43
CA ALA A 163 -4.24 -6.48 -8.76
C ALA A 163 -3.57 -6.59 -7.39
N HIS A 164 -4.39 -6.90 -6.38
CA HIS A 164 -3.94 -7.20 -5.02
C HIS A 164 -4.09 -8.69 -4.76
N ILE A 165 -3.00 -9.32 -4.28
CA ILE A 165 -2.99 -10.75 -3.94
C ILE A 165 -3.04 -10.94 -2.44
N ARG A 166 -3.89 -11.89 -2.00
CA ARG A 166 -3.92 -12.41 -0.64
C ARG A 166 -3.76 -13.92 -0.66
N SER A 167 -2.73 -14.43 0.05
CA SER A 167 -2.56 -15.87 0.17
C SER A 167 -3.73 -16.51 0.95
N THR A 168 -4.18 -17.69 0.51
CA THR A 168 -5.20 -18.50 1.20
C THR A 168 -4.58 -19.49 2.19
N ASN A 169 -3.26 -19.45 2.41
CA ASN A 169 -2.58 -20.37 3.31
C ASN A 169 -3.02 -20.12 4.76
N SER A 170 -3.41 -21.18 5.46
CA SER A 170 -3.64 -21.21 6.91
C SER A 170 -2.37 -21.51 7.69
N GLU A 171 -1.43 -22.22 7.04
CA GLU A 171 -0.14 -22.60 7.59
C GLU A 171 0.98 -22.08 6.72
N GLY A 172 2.15 -21.80 7.29
CA GLY A 172 3.31 -21.29 6.59
C GLY A 172 3.27 -19.77 6.34
N ARG A 173 3.83 -19.31 5.23
CA ARG A 173 3.94 -17.87 4.94
C ARG A 173 2.63 -17.29 4.43
N VAL A 174 1.97 -16.53 5.29
CA VAL A 174 0.84 -15.67 4.90
C VAL A 174 1.40 -14.36 4.33
N PHE A 175 0.89 -13.92 3.19
CA PHE A 175 1.32 -12.66 2.57
C PHE A 175 0.16 -11.95 1.88
N ARG A 176 0.33 -10.63 1.72
CA ARG A 176 -0.46 -9.75 0.88
C ARG A 176 0.50 -8.89 0.05
N MET A 177 0.18 -8.62 -1.20
CA MET A 177 1.01 -7.78 -2.07
C MET A 177 0.24 -7.29 -3.29
N ASN A 178 0.62 -6.12 -3.78
CA ASN A 178 0.19 -5.68 -5.09
C ASN A 178 1.10 -6.30 -6.18
N ILE A 179 0.53 -6.62 -7.33
CA ILE A 179 1.29 -7.07 -8.50
C ILE A 179 2.22 -5.95 -8.97
N GLU A 180 3.38 -6.32 -9.48
CA GLU A 180 4.35 -5.39 -10.04
C GLU A 180 3.71 -4.56 -11.16
N SER A 181 4.01 -3.26 -11.18
CA SER A 181 3.45 -2.30 -12.13
C SER A 181 1.93 -2.08 -12.05
N SER A 182 1.29 -2.48 -10.96
CA SER A 182 -0.09 -2.06 -10.68
C SER A 182 -0.19 -0.54 -10.54
N ALA A 183 -1.17 0.06 -11.17
CA ALA A 183 -1.53 1.47 -11.02
C ALA A 183 -2.31 1.63 -9.71
N SER A 184 -1.74 2.32 -8.73
CA SER A 184 -2.27 2.38 -7.35
C SER A 184 -3.59 3.14 -7.23
N GLU A 185 -3.92 4.00 -8.18
CA GLU A 185 -5.18 4.73 -8.27
C GLU A 185 -6.37 3.84 -8.67
N HIS A 186 -6.11 2.72 -9.32
CA HIS A 186 -7.12 1.76 -9.79
C HIS A 186 -7.22 0.53 -8.88
N CYS A 187 -7.16 0.72 -7.56
CA CYS A 187 -7.32 -0.38 -6.62
C CYS A 187 -8.70 -1.06 -6.71
N PHE A 188 -8.85 -2.22 -6.05
CA PHE A 188 -10.10 -2.99 -6.01
C PHE A 188 -11.29 -2.13 -5.57
N HIS A 189 -12.32 -2.06 -6.38
CA HIS A 189 -13.49 -1.22 -6.14
C HIS A 189 -14.75 -1.80 -6.79
N LYS A 190 -15.89 -1.23 -6.41
CA LYS A 190 -17.22 -1.42 -7.01
C LYS A 190 -17.93 -0.08 -7.06
N ASP A 191 -18.42 0.30 -8.22
CA ASP A 191 -19.26 1.48 -8.35
C ASP A 191 -20.72 1.15 -8.03
N GLY A 192 -21.39 2.06 -7.33
CA GLY A 192 -22.79 2.01 -6.99
C GLY A 192 -23.62 3.03 -7.76
N THR A 193 -24.90 3.13 -7.41
CA THR A 193 -25.86 4.03 -8.04
C THR A 193 -26.22 5.24 -7.18
N ASP A 194 -25.94 5.17 -5.88
CA ASP A 194 -26.14 6.26 -4.95
C ASP A 194 -24.94 7.23 -4.91
N LYS A 195 -24.90 8.11 -3.95
CA LYS A 195 -23.91 9.16 -3.79
C LYS A 195 -22.81 8.85 -2.76
N SER A 196 -22.83 7.65 -2.22
CA SER A 196 -21.97 7.24 -1.10
C SER A 196 -20.75 6.45 -1.57
N LEU A 197 -19.57 6.79 -1.04
CA LEU A 197 -18.33 6.04 -1.25
C LEU A 197 -17.78 5.52 0.07
N TYR A 198 -17.68 4.21 0.23
CA TYR A 198 -17.08 3.55 1.39
C TYR A 198 -15.62 3.18 1.10
N VAL A 199 -14.69 3.61 1.96
CA VAL A 199 -13.24 3.52 1.75
C VAL A 199 -12.61 2.60 2.78
N PHE A 200 -11.87 1.58 2.34
CA PHE A 200 -11.24 0.57 3.20
C PHE A 200 -9.72 0.49 2.96
N GLU A 201 -8.98 -0.02 3.95
CA GLU A 201 -7.56 -0.28 3.79
C GLU A 201 -7.30 -1.51 2.92
N ALA A 202 -8.07 -2.59 3.09
CA ALA A 202 -7.87 -3.84 2.36
C ALA A 202 -9.18 -4.41 1.78
N PRO A 203 -9.10 -5.21 0.68
CA PRO A 203 -10.28 -5.85 0.07
C PRO A 203 -11.04 -6.78 1.03
N ILE A 204 -10.35 -7.47 1.94
CA ILE A 204 -10.98 -8.35 2.92
C ILE A 204 -11.91 -7.55 3.85
N ASP A 205 -11.50 -6.35 4.27
CA ASP A 205 -12.29 -5.50 5.14
C ASP A 205 -13.51 -4.92 4.43
N LEU A 206 -13.37 -4.55 3.16
CA LEU A 206 -14.47 -4.18 2.28
C LEU A 206 -15.52 -5.29 2.19
N LEU A 207 -15.12 -6.51 1.88
CA LEU A 207 -16.05 -7.65 1.79
C LEU A 207 -16.67 -7.98 3.15
N SER A 208 -15.91 -7.83 4.23
CA SER A 208 -16.39 -8.06 5.60
C SER A 208 -17.44 -7.04 6.02
N HIS A 209 -17.21 -5.76 5.70
CA HIS A 209 -18.18 -4.69 5.96
C HIS A 209 -19.49 -4.93 5.19
N ILE A 210 -19.43 -5.28 3.90
CA ILE A 210 -20.63 -5.63 3.12
C ILE A 210 -21.37 -6.81 3.76
N THR A 211 -20.63 -7.83 4.25
CA THR A 211 -21.26 -8.99 4.93
C THR A 211 -21.92 -8.60 6.26
N LEU A 212 -21.33 -7.66 7.02
CA LEU A 212 -21.91 -7.15 8.27
C LEU A 212 -23.17 -6.30 8.04
N TYR A 213 -23.18 -5.53 6.96
CA TYR A 213 -24.21 -4.54 6.61
C TYR A 213 -24.74 -4.79 5.20
N SER A 214 -25.39 -5.94 5.02
CA SER A 214 -25.78 -6.44 3.69
C SER A 214 -27.00 -5.78 3.07
N TYR A 215 -27.75 -4.96 3.81
CA TYR A 215 -28.91 -4.29 3.27
C TYR A 215 -28.53 -3.14 2.33
N GLY A 216 -29.01 -3.19 1.09
CA GLY A 216 -28.81 -2.12 0.10
C GLY A 216 -27.36 -1.92 -0.40
N TRP A 217 -26.43 -2.80 -0.04
CA TRP A 217 -25.01 -2.63 -0.36
C TRP A 217 -24.72 -2.49 -1.85
N GLN A 218 -25.54 -3.07 -2.71
CA GLN A 218 -25.36 -2.97 -4.17
C GLN A 218 -25.47 -1.53 -4.70
N GLU A 219 -26.19 -0.68 -3.96
CA GLU A 219 -26.41 0.72 -4.35
C GLU A 219 -25.20 1.62 -4.04
N HIS A 220 -24.37 1.24 -3.06
CA HIS A 220 -23.22 2.01 -2.63
C HIS A 220 -21.98 1.77 -3.48
N SER A 221 -21.10 2.76 -3.53
CA SER A 221 -19.76 2.61 -4.10
C SER A 221 -18.75 2.25 -3.01
N TYR A 222 -17.78 1.40 -3.37
CA TYR A 222 -16.76 0.88 -2.45
C TYR A 222 -15.38 0.92 -3.09
N VAL A 223 -14.35 1.24 -2.29
CA VAL A 223 -12.95 1.15 -2.71
C VAL A 223 -12.06 0.63 -1.58
N ALA A 224 -11.17 -0.30 -1.89
CA ALA A 224 -10.11 -0.75 -0.98
C ALA A 224 -8.77 -0.22 -1.48
N CYS A 225 -8.14 0.68 -0.72
CA CYS A 225 -6.92 1.39 -1.11
C CYS A 225 -5.66 0.48 -1.19
N CYS A 226 -5.75 -0.77 -0.72
CA CYS A 226 -4.62 -1.70 -0.60
C CYS A 226 -3.44 -1.08 0.17
N GLY A 227 -3.76 -0.28 1.18
CA GLY A 227 -2.91 0.55 2.03
C GLY A 227 -3.63 1.83 2.45
N THR A 228 -2.87 2.87 2.78
CA THR A 228 -3.40 4.15 3.33
C THR A 228 -3.29 5.32 2.36
N SER A 229 -3.22 5.07 1.04
CA SER A 229 -3.14 6.11 0.01
C SER A 229 -4.53 6.64 -0.35
N ILE A 230 -4.66 7.96 -0.48
CA ILE A 230 -5.90 8.62 -0.93
C ILE A 230 -6.14 8.49 -2.45
N GLN A 231 -5.12 8.13 -3.25
CA GLN A 231 -5.21 8.15 -4.72
C GLN A 231 -6.39 7.32 -5.28
N PRO A 232 -6.71 6.11 -4.77
CA PRO A 232 -7.87 5.37 -5.24
C PRO A 232 -9.19 6.09 -4.97
N VAL A 233 -9.29 6.82 -3.85
CA VAL A 233 -10.48 7.60 -3.50
C VAL A 233 -10.66 8.75 -4.50
N LEU A 234 -9.61 9.53 -4.75
CA LEU A 234 -9.63 10.64 -5.69
C LEU A 234 -9.98 10.18 -7.10
N GLU A 235 -9.51 9.00 -7.51
CA GLU A 235 -9.85 8.45 -8.82
C GLU A 235 -11.33 8.05 -8.90
N ARG A 236 -11.94 7.47 -7.85
CA ARG A 236 -13.39 7.18 -7.83
C ARG A 236 -14.22 8.47 -7.91
N LEU A 237 -13.87 9.49 -7.14
CA LEU A 237 -14.51 10.80 -7.19
C LEU A 237 -14.41 11.46 -8.58
N ARG A 238 -13.25 11.35 -9.22
CA ARG A 238 -13.04 11.84 -10.59
C ARG A 238 -13.91 11.12 -11.61
N GLN A 239 -14.07 9.80 -11.47
CA GLN A 239 -14.87 8.97 -12.40
C GLN A 239 -16.38 9.09 -12.14
N ASN A 240 -16.80 9.30 -10.90
CA ASN A 240 -18.18 9.49 -10.52
C ASN A 240 -18.38 10.83 -9.77
N PRO A 241 -18.58 11.96 -10.47
CA PRO A 241 -18.78 13.27 -9.86
C PRO A 241 -20.10 13.41 -9.07
N LYS A 242 -20.97 12.38 -9.05
CA LYS A 242 -22.20 12.37 -8.26
C LYS A 242 -21.97 12.00 -6.80
N LEU A 243 -20.80 11.41 -6.49
CA LEU A 243 -20.42 11.08 -5.13
C LEU A 243 -20.24 12.36 -4.32
N ASP A 244 -20.95 12.52 -3.23
CA ASP A 244 -20.91 13.69 -2.35
C ASP A 244 -20.62 13.33 -0.88
N THR A 245 -20.77 12.05 -0.50
CA THR A 245 -20.55 11.55 0.84
C THR A 245 -19.50 10.45 0.85
N VAL A 246 -18.46 10.58 1.68
CA VAL A 246 -17.38 9.61 1.82
C VAL A 246 -17.33 9.04 3.23
N TYR A 247 -17.46 7.72 3.35
CA TYR A 247 -17.32 6.98 4.61
C TYR A 247 -15.91 6.38 4.69
N LEU A 248 -15.08 6.90 5.60
CA LEU A 248 -13.75 6.39 5.86
C LEU A 248 -13.83 5.21 6.83
N CYS A 249 -13.65 4.01 6.32
CA CYS A 249 -13.77 2.72 7.02
C CYS A 249 -12.40 2.03 7.17
N LEU A 250 -11.32 2.79 7.39
CA LEU A 250 -9.97 2.25 7.55
C LEU A 250 -9.81 1.54 8.90
N ASP A 251 -8.72 0.79 9.06
CA ASP A 251 -8.42 0.04 10.27
C ASP A 251 -8.39 0.94 11.53
N ASN A 252 -8.74 0.36 12.68
CA ASN A 252 -8.70 1.02 13.98
C ASN A 252 -7.33 0.83 14.64
N ASP A 253 -6.29 1.34 13.98
CA ASP A 253 -4.94 1.42 14.50
C ASP A 253 -4.32 2.81 14.18
N ASP A 254 -3.15 3.10 14.70
CA ASP A 254 -2.51 4.41 14.54
C ASP A 254 -2.35 4.81 13.07
N ALA A 255 -1.99 3.87 12.21
CA ALA A 255 -1.78 4.14 10.79
C ALA A 255 -3.09 4.43 10.05
N GLY A 256 -4.17 3.69 10.37
CA GLY A 256 -5.51 3.91 9.83
C GLY A 256 -6.11 5.22 10.32
N ASN A 257 -5.94 5.55 11.60
CA ASN A 257 -6.42 6.81 12.17
C ASN A 257 -5.70 8.02 11.56
N ASP A 258 -4.36 8.01 11.51
CA ASP A 258 -3.58 9.05 10.82
C ASP A 258 -3.96 9.21 9.35
N ALA A 259 -4.30 8.11 8.68
CA ALA A 259 -4.74 8.16 7.29
C ALA A 259 -6.14 8.78 7.15
N CYS A 260 -7.06 8.46 8.06
CA CYS A 260 -8.38 9.06 8.10
C CYS A 260 -8.31 10.58 8.28
N ASP A 261 -7.52 11.05 9.24
CA ASP A 261 -7.37 12.49 9.50
C ASP A 261 -6.88 13.22 8.23
N ARG A 262 -5.84 12.71 7.59
CA ARG A 262 -5.32 13.30 6.35
C ARG A 262 -6.29 13.24 5.17
N MET A 263 -7.08 12.15 5.07
CA MET A 263 -8.09 12.03 4.01
C MET A 263 -9.25 12.96 4.26
N THR A 264 -9.70 13.10 5.52
CA THR A 264 -10.76 14.02 5.91
C THR A 264 -10.42 15.44 5.50
N ASP A 265 -9.26 15.96 5.93
CA ASP A 265 -8.83 17.33 5.57
C ASP A 265 -8.86 17.55 4.05
N THR A 266 -8.36 16.59 3.27
CA THR A 266 -8.31 16.71 1.80
C THR A 266 -9.70 16.68 1.16
N LEU A 267 -10.58 15.79 1.63
CA LEU A 267 -11.90 15.58 1.02
C LEU A 267 -12.90 16.69 1.42
N GLU A 268 -12.82 17.19 2.66
CA GLU A 268 -13.59 18.36 3.11
C GLU A 268 -13.19 19.63 2.36
N ASP A 269 -11.88 19.84 2.10
CA ASP A 269 -11.38 20.93 1.25
C ASP A 269 -11.93 20.85 -0.20
N MET A 270 -12.30 19.65 -0.67
CA MET A 270 -12.98 19.44 -1.95
C MET A 270 -14.50 19.64 -1.88
N GLY A 271 -15.06 19.92 -0.70
CA GLY A 271 -16.49 20.17 -0.49
C GLY A 271 -17.34 18.90 -0.32
N LEU A 272 -16.73 17.78 0.04
CA LEU A 272 -17.41 16.51 0.28
C LEU A 272 -17.82 16.37 1.76
N GLU A 273 -18.93 15.68 2.01
CA GLU A 273 -19.27 15.23 3.36
C GLU A 273 -18.41 14.02 3.71
N VAL A 274 -17.68 14.06 4.84
CA VAL A 274 -16.80 12.97 5.27
C VAL A 274 -17.23 12.47 6.64
N GLN A 275 -17.38 11.17 6.77
CA GLN A 275 -17.71 10.50 8.01
C GLN A 275 -16.74 9.35 8.29
N ARG A 276 -16.25 9.25 9.54
CA ARG A 276 -15.46 8.11 10.01
C ARG A 276 -16.40 7.02 10.50
N LEU A 277 -16.32 5.83 9.89
CA LEU A 277 -16.88 4.59 10.42
C LEU A 277 -15.74 3.71 10.92
N CYS A 278 -15.69 3.51 12.23
CA CYS A 278 -14.60 2.79 12.88
C CYS A 278 -15.05 1.37 13.24
N PRO A 279 -14.28 0.30 12.89
CA PRO A 279 -14.54 -1.03 13.43
C PRO A 279 -14.33 -1.01 14.95
N VAL A 280 -15.08 -1.86 15.67
CA VAL A 280 -14.97 -1.99 17.12
C VAL A 280 -13.64 -2.64 17.52
N ARG A 281 -13.17 -3.58 16.70
CA ARG A 281 -11.87 -4.24 16.84
C ARG A 281 -10.81 -3.55 15.98
N LYS A 282 -9.75 -4.26 15.63
CA LYS A 282 -8.69 -3.73 14.80
C LYS A 282 -9.16 -3.43 13.38
N ASP A 283 -9.89 -4.35 12.77
CA ASP A 283 -10.38 -4.24 11.40
C ASP A 283 -11.79 -4.85 11.25
N TRP A 284 -12.43 -4.63 10.11
CA TRP A 284 -13.79 -5.11 9.84
C TRP A 284 -13.90 -6.63 9.77
N ASN A 285 -12.82 -7.32 9.39
CA ASN A 285 -12.82 -8.78 9.39
C ASN A 285 -12.76 -9.34 10.81
N ASP A 286 -12.06 -8.69 11.71
CA ASP A 286 -12.05 -9.08 13.12
C ASP A 286 -13.42 -8.86 13.79
N ASP A 287 -14.14 -7.80 13.42
CA ASP A 287 -15.53 -7.60 13.87
C ASP A 287 -16.48 -8.68 13.33
N LEU A 288 -16.35 -8.99 12.05
CA LEU A 288 -17.17 -10.06 11.44
C LEU A 288 -16.92 -11.43 12.10
N ARG A 289 -15.66 -11.80 12.28
CA ARG A 289 -15.29 -13.07 12.94
C ARG A 289 -15.84 -13.16 14.36
N ALA A 290 -15.73 -12.09 15.13
CA ALA A 290 -16.26 -12.03 16.49
C ALA A 290 -17.78 -12.21 16.57
N LYS A 291 -18.51 -11.79 15.54
CA LYS A 291 -19.97 -12.02 15.44
C LYS A 291 -20.31 -13.51 15.29
N PHE A 292 -19.45 -14.28 14.58
CA PHE A 292 -19.62 -15.72 14.43
C PHE A 292 -19.19 -16.49 15.67
N GLU A 293 -18.07 -16.14 16.31
CA GLU A 293 -17.61 -16.76 17.56
C GLU A 293 -18.66 -16.66 18.68
N LYS A 294 -19.34 -15.50 18.78
CA LYS A 294 -20.45 -15.31 19.74
C LYS A 294 -21.68 -16.20 19.44
N LYS A 295 -21.95 -16.50 18.16
CA LYS A 295 -23.07 -17.39 17.79
C LYS A 295 -22.80 -18.86 18.12
N GLU A 296 -21.56 -19.31 18.00
CA GLU A 296 -21.15 -20.68 18.34
C GLU A 296 -21.08 -20.92 19.86
N SER A 297 -20.96 -19.85 20.66
CA SER A 297 -20.91 -19.95 22.14
C SER A 297 -22.27 -19.79 22.84
N LEU A 298 -23.36 -19.60 22.11
CA LEU A 298 -24.72 -19.63 22.67
C LEU A 298 -25.24 -21.07 22.64
N PRO A 299 -25.67 -21.64 23.82
CA PRO A 299 -26.09 -23.02 23.94
C PRO A 299 -27.39 -23.31 23.18
#